data_2d7f65e0a0bbad1133db44e216d82c49
#
_entry.id   2d7f65e0a0bbad1133db44e216d82c49
#
_cell.length_a   1.000
_cell.length_b   1.000
_cell.length_c   1.000
_cell.angle_alpha   90.00
_cell.angle_beta   90.00
_cell.angle_gamma   90.00
#
_symmetry.space_group_name_H-M   'P 1'
#
loop_
_entity.id
_entity.type
_entity.pdbx_description
1 polymer ?
#
loop_
_entity_poly.entity_id
_entity_poly.type
_entity_poly.pdbx_seq_one_letter_code
_entity_poly.pdbx_strand_id
1 'polypeptide(L)'
;MSPIPQRRHGHGVVATAVVALACTLAPSAIADPVDQSDIDRSKASERSTSTSIASLEAQLAQQSTTLEQAQIKAQVANEDYLTAVDDLNTATTDAQTAQTNADTAASNTAAARSDLGSIVVQTYQESGNPLDPLAPYLTSESLADLADADVALARAGENNNAKVQNVEALQSVAASMQAIANQKVKDKESAKTSADTAKTEAETAAQDAQSAVTTTQTNRENLIIQLAAQRNTTVELETQYQNQLETERKAREEAAAQAAAKTASEKAAADLAQKQAEQAGQTAQPQESAPAPQEQAPRPEPTYQAPAQDPATTSQPEPEASDDESEAAPAPAPAPAPEPEPEPEPAPSYSGNAASIAISTAMSYIGTPYVWAGESAAGLDCSGLTMVSYEAAGVYLTHSSRVQYGQGTQVPLDAAQPGDLVFWSSDGSQSGIYHVAIYLGDDMMIEAPTFGMTVRVTSMRYSGVMPYAVRF
;
A
#
# COMPACT_ATOMS: atom_id res chain seq x y z
N MET A 1 33.83 35.48 -52.84
CA MET A 1 34.99 34.62 -53.04
C MET A 1 36.01 34.97 -51.95
N SER A 2 36.04 34.19 -50.89
CA SER A 2 37.07 34.30 -49.84
C SER A 2 37.36 32.89 -49.37
N PRO A 3 38.62 32.51 -49.23
CA PRO A 3 39.01 31.11 -49.03
C PRO A 3 38.93 30.67 -47.55
N ILE A 4 38.55 29.42 -47.37
CA ILE A 4 38.47 28.67 -46.15
C ILE A 4 39.88 28.30 -45.67
N PRO A 5 40.29 28.49 -44.40
CA PRO A 5 41.55 27.94 -43.91
C PRO A 5 41.38 26.49 -43.48
N GLN A 6 42.24 25.65 -44.00
CA GLN A 6 42.41 24.23 -43.64
C GLN A 6 42.92 24.10 -42.19
N ARG A 7 42.24 23.26 -41.40
CA ARG A 7 42.74 22.80 -40.08
C ARG A 7 43.83 21.73 -40.32
N ARG A 8 45.03 22.03 -39.88
CA ARG A 8 46.15 21.08 -39.74
C ARG A 8 45.92 20.26 -38.46
N HIS A 9 45.96 18.92 -38.64
CA HIS A 9 46.07 17.98 -37.53
C HIS A 9 47.46 18.10 -36.92
N GLY A 10 47.51 18.59 -35.64
CA GLY A 10 48.71 18.54 -34.82
C GLY A 10 48.76 17.23 -34.06
N HIS A 11 49.74 16.37 -34.38
CA HIS A 11 50.10 15.23 -33.55
C HIS A 11 50.72 15.75 -32.26
N GLY A 12 50.07 15.49 -31.13
CA GLY A 12 50.59 15.76 -29.78
C GLY A 12 51.75 14.84 -29.50
N VAL A 13 52.95 15.40 -29.55
CA VAL A 13 54.15 14.78 -29.02
C VAL A 13 54.10 14.85 -27.49
N VAL A 14 54.14 13.69 -26.84
CA VAL A 14 54.38 13.58 -25.39
C VAL A 14 55.78 14.15 -25.12
N ALA A 15 55.82 15.36 -24.60
CA ALA A 15 57.08 15.97 -24.17
C ALA A 15 57.41 15.38 -22.79
N THR A 16 58.30 14.40 -22.78
CA THR A 16 59.07 14.04 -21.62
C THR A 16 59.96 15.24 -21.27
N ALA A 17 59.60 15.97 -20.21
CA ALA A 17 60.45 17.06 -19.69
C ALA A 17 61.69 16.45 -19.09
N VAL A 18 62.74 16.34 -19.87
CA VAL A 18 64.12 16.19 -19.36
C VAL A 18 64.52 17.56 -18.86
N VAL A 19 64.52 17.74 -17.54
CA VAL A 19 65.14 18.91 -16.92
C VAL A 19 66.63 18.82 -17.15
N ALA A 20 67.15 19.51 -18.18
CA ALA A 20 68.55 19.75 -18.36
C ALA A 20 69.00 20.76 -17.32
N LEU A 21 69.63 20.26 -16.26
CA LEU A 21 70.32 21.07 -15.25
C LEU A 21 71.51 21.71 -15.90
N ALA A 22 71.44 23.02 -16.21
CA ALA A 22 72.56 23.83 -16.64
C ALA A 22 73.49 23.97 -15.47
N CYS A 23 74.61 23.23 -15.50
CA CYS A 23 75.72 23.41 -14.57
C CYS A 23 76.41 24.76 -14.85
N THR A 24 76.07 25.80 -14.09
CA THR A 24 76.95 26.92 -13.87
C THR A 24 77.98 26.46 -12.80
N LEU A 25 79.25 26.43 -13.22
CA LEU A 25 80.38 26.18 -12.34
C LEU A 25 80.47 27.29 -11.27
N ALA A 26 79.85 27.11 -10.12
CA ALA A 26 80.16 27.79 -8.89
C ALA A 26 81.12 26.87 -8.08
N PRO A 27 82.07 27.41 -7.28
CA PRO A 27 83.08 26.62 -6.63
C PRO A 27 82.41 25.57 -5.73
N SER A 28 83.03 24.38 -5.81
CA SER A 28 82.61 23.14 -5.11
C SER A 28 82.35 23.41 -3.61
N ALA A 29 81.08 23.66 -3.25
CA ALA A 29 80.62 23.21 -1.96
C ALA A 29 80.66 21.68 -2.01
N ILE A 30 81.52 21.06 -1.28
CA ILE A 30 81.55 19.64 -1.03
C ILE A 30 80.12 19.34 -0.50
N ALA A 31 79.25 18.74 -1.32
CA ALA A 31 77.97 18.24 -0.86
C ALA A 31 78.28 17.25 0.26
N ASP A 32 77.89 17.53 1.48
CA ASP A 32 77.95 16.55 2.56
C ASP A 32 77.40 15.21 2.04
N PRO A 33 78.12 14.11 2.30
CA PRO A 33 77.63 12.81 1.84
C PRO A 33 76.25 12.60 2.41
N VAL A 34 75.33 12.25 1.53
CA VAL A 34 73.94 11.93 1.93
C VAL A 34 73.99 10.91 3.03
N ASP A 35 73.72 11.34 4.27
CA ASP A 35 73.75 10.51 5.45
C ASP A 35 72.48 9.58 5.48
N GLN A 36 72.58 8.42 6.09
CA GLN A 36 71.58 7.48 6.33
C GLN A 36 70.36 8.18 6.99
N SER A 37 70.56 9.16 7.84
CA SER A 37 69.54 9.99 8.49
C SER A 37 68.75 10.84 7.49
N ASP A 38 69.35 11.29 6.38
CA ASP A 38 68.65 12.04 5.33
C ASP A 38 67.72 11.13 4.51
N ILE A 39 68.20 9.90 4.25
CA ILE A 39 67.42 8.87 3.61
C ILE A 39 66.22 8.47 4.50
N ASP A 40 66.47 8.26 5.78
CA ASP A 40 65.39 7.87 6.72
C ASP A 40 64.41 9.00 6.95
N ARG A 41 64.90 10.27 6.97
CA ARG A 41 64.01 11.45 7.04
C ARG A 41 63.14 11.61 5.79
N SER A 42 63.72 11.38 4.59
CA SER A 42 62.99 11.39 3.33
C SER A 42 61.91 10.29 3.29
N LYS A 43 62.26 9.05 3.68
CA LYS A 43 61.31 7.93 3.79
C LYS A 43 60.22 8.19 4.85
N ALA A 44 60.57 8.82 5.96
CA ALA A 44 59.58 9.20 6.99
C ALA A 44 58.60 10.27 6.46
N SER A 45 59.10 11.26 5.71
CA SER A 45 58.28 12.29 5.04
C SER A 45 57.35 11.68 3.99
N GLU A 46 57.88 10.76 3.14
CA GLU A 46 57.09 10.04 2.15
C GLU A 46 55.97 9.20 2.77
N ARG A 47 56.28 8.46 3.86
CA ARG A 47 55.26 7.70 4.60
C ARG A 47 54.23 8.62 5.25
N SER A 48 54.61 9.76 5.81
CA SER A 48 53.70 10.74 6.38
C SER A 48 52.73 11.32 5.33
N THR A 49 53.26 11.67 4.15
CA THR A 49 52.45 12.16 3.02
C THR A 49 51.47 11.08 2.51
N SER A 50 51.96 9.84 2.36
CA SER A 50 51.11 8.71 1.95
C SER A 50 49.99 8.44 2.95
N THR A 51 50.29 8.49 4.26
CA THR A 51 49.27 8.32 5.33
C THR A 51 48.26 9.47 5.30
N SER A 52 48.68 10.71 5.06
CA SER A 52 47.81 11.88 4.96
C SER A 52 46.87 11.75 3.76
N ILE A 53 47.35 11.36 2.59
CA ILE A 53 46.53 11.11 1.39
C ILE A 53 45.48 10.04 1.66
N ALA A 54 45.87 8.89 2.22
CA ALA A 54 44.97 7.81 2.55
C ALA A 54 43.86 8.25 3.54
N SER A 55 44.20 9.10 4.52
CA SER A 55 43.23 9.68 5.45
C SER A 55 42.23 10.61 4.77
N LEU A 56 42.69 11.45 3.83
CA LEU A 56 41.80 12.36 3.09
C LEU A 56 40.87 11.60 2.14
N GLU A 57 41.35 10.55 1.47
CA GLU A 57 40.55 9.66 0.64
C GLU A 57 39.48 8.91 1.47
N ALA A 58 39.82 8.41 2.64
CA ALA A 58 38.92 7.78 3.57
C ALA A 58 37.81 8.77 4.02
N GLN A 59 38.17 10.02 4.28
CA GLN A 59 37.19 11.08 4.62
C GLN A 59 36.27 11.38 3.46
N LEU A 60 36.72 11.42 2.20
CA LEU A 60 35.86 11.58 1.02
C LEU A 60 34.85 10.44 0.89
N ALA A 61 35.32 9.19 1.04
CA ALA A 61 34.42 8.03 1.01
C ALA A 61 33.37 8.09 2.14
N GLN A 62 33.82 8.48 3.36
CA GLN A 62 32.90 8.63 4.50
C GLN A 62 31.85 9.73 4.26
N GLN A 63 32.21 10.86 3.65
CA GLN A 63 31.27 11.93 3.31
C GLN A 63 30.19 11.45 2.33
N SER A 64 30.57 10.68 1.31
CA SER A 64 29.64 10.10 0.35
C SER A 64 28.63 9.17 1.04
N THR A 65 29.12 8.28 1.91
CA THR A 65 28.26 7.35 2.67
C THR A 65 27.33 8.10 3.63
N THR A 66 27.84 9.14 4.32
CA THR A 66 27.03 9.95 5.25
C THR A 66 25.89 10.67 4.53
N LEU A 67 26.16 11.21 3.35
CA LEU A 67 25.14 11.86 2.52
C LEU A 67 24.06 10.85 2.08
N GLU A 68 24.48 9.70 1.57
CA GLU A 68 23.54 8.64 1.14
C GLU A 68 22.65 8.18 2.30
N GLN A 69 23.21 7.96 3.48
CA GLN A 69 22.46 7.61 4.68
C GLN A 69 21.45 8.69 5.10
N ALA A 70 21.84 9.97 5.02
CA ALA A 70 20.93 11.07 5.33
C ALA A 70 19.77 11.14 4.33
N GLN A 71 20.04 10.92 3.05
CA GLN A 71 19.01 10.88 2.00
C GLN A 71 18.05 9.69 2.18
N ILE A 72 18.56 8.49 2.44
CA ILE A 72 17.74 7.30 2.73
C ILE A 72 16.88 7.54 3.97
N LYS A 73 17.45 8.10 5.05
CA LYS A 73 16.70 8.41 6.26
C LYS A 73 15.57 9.39 5.99
N ALA A 74 15.78 10.39 5.16
CA ALA A 74 14.73 11.34 4.78
C ALA A 74 13.63 10.68 3.94
N GLN A 75 13.99 9.77 3.03
CA GLN A 75 13.01 9.01 2.24
C GLN A 75 12.21 8.05 3.12
N VAL A 76 12.86 7.34 4.06
CA VAL A 76 12.16 6.49 5.05
C VAL A 76 11.15 7.29 5.86
N ALA A 77 11.56 8.45 6.39
CA ALA A 77 10.67 9.31 7.16
C ALA A 77 9.51 9.88 6.31
N ASN A 78 9.74 10.14 5.02
CA ASN A 78 8.67 10.51 4.09
C ASN A 78 7.63 9.39 3.96
N GLU A 79 8.08 8.15 3.75
CA GLU A 79 7.19 6.99 3.65
C GLU A 79 6.47 6.69 4.98
N ASP A 80 7.10 6.92 6.13
CA ASP A 80 6.45 6.83 7.44
C ASP A 80 5.29 7.83 7.54
N TYR A 81 5.50 9.07 7.08
CA TYR A 81 4.46 10.09 7.02
C TYR A 81 3.32 9.73 6.05
N LEU A 82 3.66 9.33 4.81
CA LEU A 82 2.66 8.97 3.80
C LEU A 82 1.81 7.77 4.24
N THR A 83 2.43 6.77 4.86
CA THR A 83 1.72 5.63 5.45
C THR A 83 0.78 6.09 6.58
N ALA A 84 1.25 6.96 7.47
CA ALA A 84 0.42 7.48 8.55
C ALA A 84 -0.75 8.35 8.06
N VAL A 85 -0.60 9.03 6.92
CA VAL A 85 -1.70 9.76 6.25
C VAL A 85 -2.74 8.79 5.69
N ASP A 86 -2.32 7.70 5.07
CA ASP A 86 -3.22 6.66 4.57
C ASP A 86 -4.00 5.99 5.70
N ASP A 87 -3.33 5.65 6.80
CA ASP A 87 -3.95 5.13 8.02
C ASP A 87 -5.00 6.12 8.59
N LEU A 88 -4.70 7.42 8.60
CA LEU A 88 -5.65 8.45 9.05
C LEU A 88 -6.88 8.55 8.13
N ASN A 89 -6.69 8.44 6.82
CA ASN A 89 -7.79 8.45 5.85
C ASN A 89 -8.70 7.23 6.06
N THR A 90 -8.10 6.05 6.23
CA THR A 90 -8.81 4.81 6.55
C THR A 90 -9.57 4.92 7.87
N ALA A 91 -8.92 5.35 8.95
CA ALA A 91 -9.56 5.52 10.25
C ALA A 91 -10.68 6.59 10.21
N THR A 92 -10.55 7.61 9.36
CA THR A 92 -11.60 8.63 9.17
C THR A 92 -12.83 8.04 8.50
N THR A 93 -12.64 7.25 7.44
CA THR A 93 -13.73 6.56 6.72
C THR A 93 -14.42 5.56 7.63
N ASP A 94 -13.65 4.77 8.38
CA ASP A 94 -14.15 3.82 9.37
C ASP A 94 -15.02 4.49 10.43
N ALA A 95 -14.56 5.62 10.98
CA ALA A 95 -15.29 6.36 12.00
C ALA A 95 -16.63 6.91 11.45
N GLN A 96 -16.63 7.42 10.21
CA GLN A 96 -17.85 7.89 9.53
C GLN A 96 -18.84 6.75 9.29
N THR A 97 -18.36 5.61 8.80
CA THR A 97 -19.16 4.41 8.57
C THR A 97 -19.77 3.89 9.86
N ALA A 98 -18.96 3.77 10.92
CA ALA A 98 -19.43 3.32 12.23
C ALA A 98 -20.47 4.29 12.82
N GLN A 99 -20.31 5.60 12.64
CA GLN A 99 -21.30 6.59 13.10
C GLN A 99 -22.62 6.43 12.33
N THR A 100 -22.57 6.29 11.01
CA THR A 100 -23.77 6.05 10.17
C THR A 100 -24.53 4.79 10.61
N ASN A 101 -23.79 3.71 10.92
CA ASN A 101 -24.38 2.46 11.41
C ASN A 101 -25.04 2.65 12.79
N ALA A 102 -24.42 3.40 13.68
CA ALA A 102 -24.97 3.72 14.99
C ALA A 102 -26.26 4.56 14.89
N ASP A 103 -26.27 5.57 14.02
CA ASP A 103 -27.43 6.43 13.77
C ASP A 103 -28.58 5.62 13.17
N THR A 104 -28.29 4.69 12.25
CA THR A 104 -29.27 3.77 11.68
C THR A 104 -29.88 2.85 12.74
N ALA A 105 -29.04 2.25 13.58
CA ALA A 105 -29.52 1.40 14.68
C ALA A 105 -30.36 2.16 15.70
N ALA A 106 -30.00 3.40 16.01
CA ALA A 106 -30.79 4.29 16.87
C ALA A 106 -32.16 4.63 16.25
N SER A 107 -32.19 4.92 14.95
CA SER A 107 -33.43 5.19 14.20
C SER A 107 -34.36 3.98 14.18
N ASN A 108 -33.83 2.79 13.90
CA ASN A 108 -34.61 1.54 13.92
C ASN A 108 -35.20 1.27 15.33
N THR A 109 -34.41 1.52 16.37
CA THR A 109 -34.88 1.40 17.77
C THR A 109 -36.01 2.41 18.06
N ALA A 110 -35.90 3.65 17.59
CA ALA A 110 -36.92 4.67 17.76
C ALA A 110 -38.22 4.31 17.04
N ALA A 111 -38.12 3.79 15.82
CA ALA A 111 -39.27 3.30 15.05
C ALA A 111 -39.99 2.15 15.78
N ALA A 112 -39.27 1.13 16.22
CA ALA A 112 -39.83 0.01 16.97
C ALA A 112 -40.48 0.43 18.30
N ARG A 113 -39.94 1.43 18.99
CA ARG A 113 -40.55 2.01 20.18
C ARG A 113 -41.84 2.76 19.85
N SER A 114 -41.86 3.51 18.75
CA SER A 114 -43.07 4.22 18.26
C SER A 114 -44.16 3.22 17.94
N ASP A 115 -43.82 2.14 17.24
CA ASP A 115 -44.78 1.08 16.89
C ASP A 115 -45.35 0.39 18.16
N LEU A 116 -44.50 0.07 19.12
CA LEU A 116 -44.93 -0.47 20.41
C LEU A 116 -45.85 0.52 21.14
N GLY A 117 -45.49 1.81 21.13
CA GLY A 117 -46.26 2.88 21.77
C GLY A 117 -47.64 3.03 21.12
N SER A 118 -47.78 2.89 19.81
CA SER A 118 -49.05 2.95 19.12
C SER A 118 -50.01 1.83 19.52
N ILE A 119 -49.48 0.62 19.73
CA ILE A 119 -50.24 -0.53 20.22
C ILE A 119 -50.75 -0.30 21.64
N VAL A 120 -49.89 0.23 22.51
CA VAL A 120 -50.33 0.55 23.90
C VAL A 120 -51.44 1.59 23.91
N VAL A 121 -51.34 2.64 23.08
CA VAL A 121 -52.40 3.67 22.96
C VAL A 121 -53.66 3.09 22.39
N GLN A 122 -53.60 2.27 21.35
CA GLN A 122 -54.75 1.60 20.74
C GLN A 122 -55.41 0.68 21.76
N THR A 123 -54.67 -0.17 22.43
CA THR A 123 -55.19 -1.07 23.49
C THR A 123 -55.86 -0.27 24.62
N TYR A 124 -55.31 0.87 25.02
CA TYR A 124 -55.89 1.73 26.04
C TYR A 124 -57.19 2.40 25.56
N GLN A 125 -57.26 2.83 24.29
CA GLN A 125 -58.47 3.46 23.70
C GLN A 125 -59.59 2.45 23.48
N GLU A 126 -59.23 1.22 23.06
CA GLU A 126 -60.22 0.14 22.84
C GLU A 126 -60.68 -0.47 24.18
N SER A 127 -59.86 -0.48 25.23
CA SER A 127 -60.17 -1.02 26.56
C SER A 127 -60.78 0.04 27.46
N GLY A 128 -61.73 0.80 26.98
CA GLY A 128 -62.44 1.86 27.77
C GLY A 128 -63.18 1.35 29.01
N ASN A 129 -63.25 0.04 29.23
CA ASN A 129 -63.83 -0.61 30.40
C ASN A 129 -62.88 -1.69 30.91
N PRO A 130 -62.47 -1.71 32.21
CA PRO A 130 -61.63 -2.76 32.76
C PRO A 130 -62.14 -4.20 32.58
N LEU A 131 -63.39 -4.36 32.20
CA LEU A 131 -64.04 -5.65 31.94
C LEU A 131 -64.03 -6.08 30.47
N ASP A 132 -63.58 -5.22 29.51
CA ASP A 132 -63.52 -5.56 28.09
C ASP A 132 -62.70 -6.83 27.77
N PRO A 133 -61.58 -7.15 28.44
CA PRO A 133 -60.90 -8.43 28.27
C PRO A 133 -61.76 -9.65 28.69
N LEU A 134 -62.78 -9.44 29.49
CA LEU A 134 -63.70 -10.49 29.89
C LEU A 134 -64.96 -10.53 29.01
N ALA A 135 -65.22 -9.53 28.19
CA ALA A 135 -66.38 -9.46 27.31
C ALA A 135 -66.58 -10.73 26.45
N PRO A 136 -65.52 -11.29 25.82
CA PRO A 136 -65.66 -12.53 25.05
C PRO A 136 -66.18 -13.70 25.91
N TYR A 137 -65.77 -13.77 27.18
CA TYR A 137 -66.22 -14.81 28.11
C TYR A 137 -67.67 -14.62 28.56
N LEU A 138 -68.19 -13.38 28.48
CA LEU A 138 -69.51 -13.03 28.93
C LEU A 138 -70.53 -13.03 27.78
N THR A 139 -70.10 -12.89 26.52
CA THR A 139 -70.90 -12.74 25.32
C THR A 139 -70.86 -13.93 24.38
N SER A 140 -69.98 -14.91 24.58
CA SER A 140 -69.87 -16.11 23.76
C SER A 140 -71.10 -16.97 23.85
N GLU A 141 -71.70 -17.28 22.68
CA GLU A 141 -72.95 -18.11 22.58
C GLU A 141 -72.59 -19.62 22.56
N SER A 142 -71.29 -19.98 22.30
CA SER A 142 -70.85 -21.36 22.22
C SER A 142 -69.50 -21.57 22.87
N LEU A 143 -69.19 -22.82 23.26
CA LEU A 143 -67.86 -23.23 23.75
C LEU A 143 -66.77 -23.10 22.69
N ALA A 144 -67.15 -23.16 21.41
CA ALA A 144 -66.21 -22.96 20.31
C ALA A 144 -65.80 -21.47 20.20
N ASP A 145 -66.74 -20.53 20.27
CA ASP A 145 -66.47 -19.09 20.25
C ASP A 145 -65.64 -18.67 21.46
N LEU A 146 -65.82 -19.31 22.61
CA LEU A 146 -65.01 -19.06 23.78
C LEU A 146 -63.55 -19.54 23.59
N ALA A 147 -63.37 -20.72 23.00
CA ALA A 147 -62.03 -21.25 22.70
C ALA A 147 -61.32 -20.41 21.66
N ASP A 148 -62.04 -19.93 20.66
CA ASP A 148 -61.45 -19.05 19.61
C ASP A 148 -61.05 -17.68 20.20
N ALA A 149 -61.88 -17.13 21.09
CA ALA A 149 -61.54 -15.89 21.82
C ALA A 149 -60.33 -16.04 22.73
N ASP A 150 -60.20 -17.15 23.41
CA ASP A 150 -59.02 -17.46 24.26
C ASP A 150 -57.74 -17.60 23.45
N VAL A 151 -57.83 -18.32 22.33
CA VAL A 151 -56.69 -18.44 21.37
C VAL A 151 -56.30 -17.08 20.76
N ALA A 152 -57.26 -16.24 20.41
CA ALA A 152 -56.98 -14.91 19.87
C ALA A 152 -56.31 -14.01 20.93
N LEU A 153 -56.76 -14.03 22.18
CA LEU A 153 -56.19 -13.26 23.26
C LEU A 153 -54.75 -13.75 23.61
N ALA A 154 -54.54 -15.05 23.64
CA ALA A 154 -53.19 -15.63 23.82
C ALA A 154 -52.23 -15.20 22.73
N ARG A 155 -52.67 -15.29 21.46
CA ARG A 155 -51.86 -14.84 20.30
C ARG A 155 -51.55 -13.33 20.33
N ALA A 156 -52.48 -12.51 20.74
CA ALA A 156 -52.26 -11.07 20.91
C ALA A 156 -51.20 -10.80 22.03
N GLY A 157 -51.25 -11.53 23.12
CA GLY A 157 -50.27 -11.45 24.21
C GLY A 157 -48.89 -11.89 23.77
N GLU A 158 -48.77 -12.99 23.04
CA GLU A 158 -47.48 -13.48 22.48
C GLU A 158 -46.89 -12.47 21.48
N ASN A 159 -47.70 -11.89 20.59
CA ASN A 159 -47.27 -10.90 19.63
C ASN A 159 -46.76 -9.62 20.30
N ASN A 160 -47.46 -9.13 21.32
CA ASN A 160 -46.99 -7.96 22.06
C ASN A 160 -45.67 -8.23 22.83
N ASN A 161 -45.51 -9.42 23.41
CA ASN A 161 -44.29 -9.82 24.07
C ASN A 161 -43.11 -9.90 23.06
N ALA A 162 -43.34 -10.46 21.87
CA ALA A 162 -42.35 -10.50 20.79
C ALA A 162 -41.91 -9.10 20.37
N LYS A 163 -42.82 -8.12 20.30
CA LYS A 163 -42.50 -6.73 19.98
C LYS A 163 -41.67 -6.05 21.09
N VAL A 164 -41.94 -6.32 22.37
CA VAL A 164 -41.11 -5.84 23.49
C VAL A 164 -39.72 -6.41 23.40
N GLN A 165 -39.57 -7.72 23.17
CA GLN A 165 -38.26 -8.36 22.99
C GLN A 165 -37.51 -7.80 21.79
N ASN A 166 -38.20 -7.49 20.67
CA ASN A 166 -37.59 -6.85 19.51
C ASN A 166 -37.03 -5.46 19.85
N VAL A 167 -37.77 -4.63 20.60
CA VAL A 167 -37.27 -3.31 21.05
C VAL A 167 -36.03 -3.47 21.96
N GLU A 168 -36.01 -4.42 22.87
CA GLU A 168 -34.86 -4.71 23.75
C GLU A 168 -33.66 -5.15 22.93
N ALA A 169 -33.85 -6.04 21.94
CA ALA A 169 -32.78 -6.49 21.04
C ALA A 169 -32.22 -5.32 20.22
N LEU A 170 -33.08 -4.49 19.63
CA LEU A 170 -32.64 -3.31 18.86
C LEU A 170 -31.93 -2.28 19.75
N GLN A 171 -32.34 -2.11 21.00
CA GLN A 171 -31.62 -1.25 21.96
C GLN A 171 -30.21 -1.77 22.24
N SER A 172 -30.06 -3.09 22.42
CA SER A 172 -28.74 -3.71 22.62
C SER A 172 -27.84 -3.53 21.41
N VAL A 173 -28.40 -3.71 20.19
CA VAL A 173 -27.67 -3.45 18.94
C VAL A 173 -27.27 -1.99 18.84
N ALA A 174 -28.17 -1.04 19.09
CA ALA A 174 -27.86 0.39 19.03
C ALA A 174 -26.78 0.79 20.03
N ALA A 175 -26.81 0.25 21.26
CA ALA A 175 -25.77 0.49 22.25
C ALA A 175 -24.39 -0.07 21.81
N SER A 176 -24.40 -1.26 21.20
CA SER A 176 -23.17 -1.86 20.65
C SER A 176 -22.59 -1.05 19.48
N MET A 177 -23.43 -0.62 18.54
CA MET A 177 -23.00 0.20 17.39
C MET A 177 -22.47 1.56 17.86
N GLN A 178 -23.10 2.19 18.86
CA GLN A 178 -22.58 3.44 19.45
C GLN A 178 -21.23 3.23 20.14
N ALA A 179 -21.02 2.10 20.82
CA ALA A 179 -19.73 1.79 21.43
C ALA A 179 -18.63 1.60 20.36
N ILE A 180 -18.94 0.93 19.24
CA ILE A 180 -18.04 0.79 18.09
C ILE A 180 -17.73 2.15 17.49
N ALA A 181 -18.71 3.01 17.24
CA ALA A 181 -18.52 4.36 16.71
C ALA A 181 -17.59 5.19 17.61
N ASN A 182 -17.81 5.16 18.92
CA ASN A 182 -16.95 5.85 19.89
C ASN A 182 -15.51 5.32 19.87
N GLN A 183 -15.31 4.01 19.66
CA GLN A 183 -13.97 3.43 19.53
C GLN A 183 -13.30 3.89 18.25
N LYS A 184 -14.00 3.87 17.10
CA LYS A 184 -13.47 4.32 15.82
C LYS A 184 -13.10 5.82 15.81
N VAL A 185 -13.82 6.65 16.56
CA VAL A 185 -13.43 8.06 16.78
C VAL A 185 -12.10 8.17 17.53
N LYS A 186 -11.86 7.31 18.53
CA LYS A 186 -10.56 7.29 19.24
C LYS A 186 -9.43 6.77 18.35
N ASP A 187 -9.71 5.75 17.54
CA ASP A 187 -8.74 5.21 16.57
C ASP A 187 -8.31 6.29 15.58
N LYS A 188 -9.27 7.08 15.05
CA LYS A 188 -9.02 8.23 14.18
C LYS A 188 -8.15 9.29 14.87
N GLU A 189 -8.43 9.64 16.12
CA GLU A 189 -7.62 10.63 16.86
C GLU A 189 -6.20 10.14 17.11
N SER A 190 -6.04 8.83 17.37
CA SER A 190 -4.72 8.20 17.47
C SER A 190 -3.96 8.26 16.13
N ALA A 191 -4.62 7.88 15.02
CA ALA A 191 -4.03 7.94 13.68
C ALA A 191 -3.63 9.38 13.30
N LYS A 192 -4.45 10.38 13.66
CA LYS A 192 -4.12 11.79 13.45
C LYS A 192 -2.86 12.19 14.22
N THR A 193 -2.75 11.81 15.48
CA THR A 193 -1.56 12.10 16.29
C THR A 193 -0.30 11.45 15.69
N SER A 194 -0.43 10.22 15.19
CA SER A 194 0.66 9.52 14.52
C SER A 194 1.08 10.24 13.23
N ALA A 195 0.13 10.68 12.41
CA ALA A 195 0.40 11.43 11.19
C ALA A 195 1.07 12.78 11.46
N ASP A 196 0.63 13.54 12.47
CA ASP A 196 1.23 14.81 12.89
C ASP A 196 2.67 14.61 13.38
N THR A 197 2.95 13.52 14.12
CA THR A 197 4.29 13.17 14.60
C THR A 197 5.19 12.79 13.41
N ALA A 198 4.76 11.87 12.57
CA ALA A 198 5.51 11.43 11.40
C ALA A 198 5.80 12.58 10.44
N LYS A 199 4.86 13.53 10.28
CA LYS A 199 5.08 14.76 9.51
C LYS A 199 6.27 15.56 10.04
N THR A 200 6.30 15.80 11.35
CA THR A 200 7.38 16.59 11.98
C THR A 200 8.73 15.89 11.84
N GLU A 201 8.77 14.57 11.98
CA GLU A 201 9.98 13.77 11.80
C GLU A 201 10.46 13.81 10.36
N ALA A 202 9.55 13.71 9.38
CA ALA A 202 9.88 13.77 7.97
C ALA A 202 10.37 15.15 7.56
N GLU A 203 9.73 16.24 8.02
CA GLU A 203 10.20 17.63 7.78
C GLU A 203 11.62 17.84 8.34
N THR A 204 11.89 17.33 9.53
CA THR A 204 13.23 17.41 10.15
C THR A 204 14.26 16.62 9.35
N ALA A 205 13.95 15.38 8.98
CA ALA A 205 14.83 14.53 8.19
C ALA A 205 15.11 15.10 6.78
N ALA A 206 14.11 15.75 6.17
CA ALA A 206 14.26 16.45 4.90
C ALA A 206 15.23 17.66 5.02
N GLN A 207 15.11 18.45 6.08
CA GLN A 207 16.02 19.58 6.36
C GLN A 207 17.44 19.08 6.63
N ASP A 208 17.59 18.00 7.39
CA ASP A 208 18.88 17.38 7.67
C ASP A 208 19.54 16.86 6.37
N ALA A 209 18.78 16.21 5.50
CA ALA A 209 19.27 15.73 4.21
C ALA A 209 19.70 16.89 3.29
N GLN A 210 18.91 17.97 3.23
CA GLN A 210 19.27 19.16 2.45
C GLN A 210 20.53 19.81 2.98
N SER A 211 20.69 19.88 4.30
CA SER A 211 21.89 20.40 4.96
C SER A 211 23.09 19.50 4.71
N ALA A 212 22.91 18.18 4.72
CA ALA A 212 23.93 17.21 4.40
C ALA A 212 24.43 17.36 2.96
N VAL A 213 23.56 17.59 1.98
CA VAL A 213 23.95 17.88 0.57
C VAL A 213 24.93 19.04 0.52
N THR A 214 24.56 20.18 1.09
CA THR A 214 25.37 21.41 1.05
C THR A 214 26.69 21.23 1.81
N THR A 215 26.65 20.63 3.00
CA THR A 215 27.82 20.40 3.84
C THR A 215 28.79 19.43 3.17
N THR A 216 28.27 18.32 2.61
CA THR A 216 29.09 17.33 1.93
C THR A 216 29.75 17.92 0.68
N GLN A 217 29.03 18.73 -0.10
CA GLN A 217 29.63 19.39 -1.25
C GLN A 217 30.80 20.30 -0.85
N THR A 218 30.63 21.16 0.13
CA THR A 218 31.67 22.07 0.64
C THR A 218 32.85 21.29 1.20
N ASN A 219 32.59 20.26 1.99
CA ASN A 219 33.66 19.41 2.56
C ASN A 219 34.44 18.67 1.47
N ARG A 220 33.72 18.13 0.46
CA ARG A 220 34.32 17.44 -0.69
C ARG A 220 35.28 18.38 -1.45
N GLU A 221 34.85 19.58 -1.77
CA GLU A 221 35.69 20.59 -2.43
C GLU A 221 36.96 20.88 -1.61
N ASN A 222 36.84 21.10 -0.30
CA ASN A 222 37.95 21.33 0.59
C ASN A 222 38.96 20.13 0.67
N LEU A 223 38.42 18.92 0.72
CA LEU A 223 39.25 17.70 0.73
C LEU A 223 39.98 17.48 -0.59
N ILE A 224 39.34 17.77 -1.73
CA ILE A 224 39.95 17.71 -3.06
C ILE A 224 41.09 18.74 -3.19
N ILE A 225 40.91 19.96 -2.69
CA ILE A 225 41.94 20.99 -2.66
C ILE A 225 43.16 20.50 -1.83
N GLN A 226 42.94 19.90 -0.69
CA GLN A 226 44.02 19.35 0.16
C GLN A 226 44.74 18.17 -0.52
N LEU A 227 43.99 17.26 -1.18
CA LEU A 227 44.53 16.14 -1.94
C LEU A 227 45.37 16.64 -3.12
N ALA A 228 44.91 17.61 -3.88
CA ALA A 228 45.64 18.22 -4.97
C ALA A 228 47.00 18.79 -4.49
N ALA A 229 46.97 19.50 -3.35
CA ALA A 229 48.22 20.03 -2.73
C ALA A 229 49.16 18.91 -2.29
N GLN A 230 48.66 17.84 -1.65
CA GLN A 230 49.48 16.73 -1.17
C GLN A 230 50.10 15.91 -2.33
N ARG A 231 49.39 15.79 -3.44
CA ARG A 231 49.85 15.07 -4.65
C ARG A 231 50.58 15.94 -5.63
N ASN A 232 50.68 17.26 -5.37
CA ASN A 232 51.25 18.23 -6.29
C ASN A 232 50.59 18.21 -7.69
N THR A 233 49.26 18.13 -7.68
CA THR A 233 48.38 18.12 -8.89
C THR A 233 47.53 19.38 -8.93
N THR A 234 46.74 19.57 -10.00
CA THR A 234 45.73 20.62 -10.04
C THR A 234 44.42 20.12 -9.42
N VAL A 235 43.59 21.03 -8.94
CA VAL A 235 42.29 20.71 -8.35
C VAL A 235 41.37 20.02 -9.39
N GLU A 236 41.44 20.41 -10.68
CA GLU A 236 40.67 19.83 -11.76
C GLU A 236 41.06 18.36 -12.01
N LEU A 237 42.37 18.05 -12.07
CA LEU A 237 42.86 16.68 -12.23
C LEU A 237 42.49 15.81 -11.04
N GLU A 238 42.65 16.34 -9.82
CA GLU A 238 42.28 15.62 -8.61
C GLU A 238 40.75 15.36 -8.55
N THR A 239 39.94 16.34 -8.93
CA THR A 239 38.48 16.18 -9.04
C THR A 239 38.10 15.04 -10.00
N GLN A 240 38.73 15.03 -11.19
CA GLN A 240 38.50 13.96 -12.19
C GLN A 240 38.94 12.60 -11.66
N TYR A 241 40.07 12.51 -11.02
CA TYR A 241 40.58 11.29 -10.43
C TYR A 241 39.66 10.75 -9.32
N GLN A 242 39.24 11.62 -8.40
CA GLN A 242 38.31 11.23 -7.33
C GLN A 242 36.94 10.82 -7.85
N ASN A 243 36.42 11.48 -8.87
CA ASN A 243 35.20 11.08 -9.53
C ASN A 243 35.32 9.71 -10.20
N GLN A 244 36.46 9.42 -10.81
CA GLN A 244 36.70 8.11 -11.42
C GLN A 244 36.76 7.02 -10.34
N LEU A 245 37.50 7.23 -9.24
CA LEU A 245 37.58 6.28 -8.14
C LEU A 245 36.21 5.98 -7.52
N GLU A 246 35.39 7.03 -7.33
CA GLU A 246 34.05 6.88 -6.80
C GLU A 246 33.15 6.10 -7.78
N THR A 247 33.26 6.37 -9.08
CA THR A 247 32.51 5.63 -10.12
C THR A 247 32.91 4.17 -10.14
N GLU A 248 34.22 3.86 -10.08
CA GLU A 248 34.72 2.48 -10.04
C GLU A 248 34.30 1.75 -8.76
N ARG A 249 34.31 2.44 -7.60
CA ARG A 249 33.82 1.88 -6.33
C ARG A 249 32.33 1.53 -6.42
N LYS A 250 31.51 2.50 -6.85
CA LYS A 250 30.06 2.30 -7.03
C LYS A 250 29.76 1.18 -8.04
N ALA A 251 30.50 1.10 -9.13
CA ALA A 251 30.32 0.03 -10.11
C ALA A 251 30.62 -1.36 -9.53
N ARG A 252 31.65 -1.49 -8.65
CA ARG A 252 31.93 -2.76 -7.97
C ARG A 252 30.86 -3.11 -6.93
N GLU A 253 30.41 -2.15 -6.16
CA GLU A 253 29.33 -2.33 -5.17
C GLU A 253 28.04 -2.74 -5.87
N GLU A 254 27.72 -2.08 -6.99
CA GLU A 254 26.55 -2.35 -7.80
C GLU A 254 26.59 -3.74 -8.45
N ALA A 255 27.72 -4.16 -8.99
CA ALA A 255 27.88 -5.50 -9.55
C ALA A 255 27.68 -6.61 -8.48
N ALA A 256 28.16 -6.38 -7.26
CA ALA A 256 27.94 -7.29 -6.14
C ALA A 256 26.47 -7.33 -5.72
N ALA A 257 25.82 -6.15 -5.68
CA ALA A 257 24.41 -6.02 -5.35
C ALA A 257 23.53 -6.68 -6.42
N GLN A 258 23.84 -6.52 -7.71
CA GLN A 258 23.14 -7.17 -8.82
C GLN A 258 23.19 -8.71 -8.70
N ALA A 259 24.36 -9.27 -8.38
CA ALA A 259 24.49 -10.70 -8.16
C ALA A 259 23.62 -11.18 -6.97
N ALA A 260 23.58 -10.42 -5.88
CA ALA A 260 22.76 -10.71 -4.73
C ALA A 260 21.24 -10.60 -5.06
N ALA A 261 20.84 -9.55 -5.78
CA ALA A 261 19.47 -9.33 -6.22
C ALA A 261 18.97 -10.44 -7.13
N LYS A 262 19.82 -10.92 -8.06
CA LYS A 262 19.50 -12.07 -8.91
C LYS A 262 19.20 -13.32 -8.08
N THR A 263 20.05 -13.63 -7.10
CA THR A 263 19.84 -14.78 -6.21
C THR A 263 18.55 -14.62 -5.40
N ALA A 264 18.24 -13.41 -4.94
CA ALA A 264 17.02 -13.11 -4.20
C ALA A 264 15.78 -13.26 -5.10
N SER A 265 15.83 -12.82 -6.36
CA SER A 265 14.75 -12.96 -7.34
C SER A 265 14.50 -14.42 -7.70
N GLU A 266 15.56 -15.22 -7.94
CA GLU A 266 15.43 -16.66 -8.20
C GLU A 266 14.74 -17.38 -7.04
N LYS A 267 15.08 -17.03 -5.79
CA LYS A 267 14.40 -17.54 -4.60
C LYS A 267 12.94 -17.09 -4.55
N ALA A 268 12.66 -15.83 -4.82
CA ALA A 268 11.32 -15.28 -4.87
C ALA A 268 10.44 -16.00 -5.91
N ALA A 269 10.98 -16.30 -7.10
CA ALA A 269 10.31 -17.08 -8.12
C ALA A 269 9.96 -18.50 -7.66
N ALA A 270 10.89 -19.16 -6.96
CA ALA A 270 10.66 -20.49 -6.39
C ALA A 270 9.57 -20.46 -5.30
N ASP A 271 9.58 -19.46 -4.41
CA ASP A 271 8.58 -19.29 -3.36
C ASP A 271 7.18 -19.03 -3.93
N LEU A 272 7.07 -18.23 -5.01
CA LEU A 272 5.79 -18.01 -5.72
C LEU A 272 5.28 -19.30 -6.37
N ALA A 273 6.14 -20.05 -7.06
CA ALA A 273 5.77 -21.33 -7.68
C ALA A 273 5.28 -22.34 -6.64
N GLN A 274 5.93 -22.37 -5.47
CA GLN A 274 5.49 -23.25 -4.37
C GLN A 274 4.11 -22.83 -3.84
N LYS A 275 3.87 -21.55 -3.58
CA LYS A 275 2.56 -21.05 -3.13
C LYS A 275 1.45 -21.38 -4.12
N GLN A 276 1.71 -21.21 -5.43
CA GLN A 276 0.75 -21.55 -6.49
C GLN A 276 0.45 -23.05 -6.51
N ALA A 277 1.47 -23.91 -6.33
CA ALA A 277 1.29 -25.36 -6.25
C ALA A 277 0.48 -25.78 -5.01
N GLU A 278 0.70 -25.15 -3.86
CA GLU A 278 -0.06 -25.39 -2.63
C GLU A 278 -1.53 -24.97 -2.79
N GLN A 279 -1.81 -23.83 -3.41
CA GLN A 279 -3.18 -23.36 -3.71
C GLN A 279 -3.89 -24.30 -4.70
N ALA A 280 -3.19 -24.72 -5.78
CA ALA A 280 -3.73 -25.68 -6.73
C ALA A 280 -4.01 -27.06 -6.07
N GLY A 281 -3.18 -27.46 -5.11
CA GLY A 281 -3.38 -28.69 -4.33
C GLY A 281 -4.60 -28.61 -3.40
N GLN A 282 -4.89 -27.45 -2.82
CA GLN A 282 -6.08 -27.25 -1.96
C GLN A 282 -7.38 -27.24 -2.77
N THR A 283 -7.38 -26.69 -3.99
CA THR A 283 -8.54 -26.72 -4.89
C THR A 283 -8.76 -28.11 -5.53
N ALA A 284 -7.76 -28.97 -5.53
CA ALA A 284 -7.81 -30.34 -6.08
C ALA A 284 -8.15 -31.42 -5.04
N GLN A 285 -8.44 -31.09 -3.78
CA GLN A 285 -9.00 -32.08 -2.86
C GLN A 285 -10.36 -32.52 -3.41
N PRO A 286 -10.56 -33.83 -3.67
CA PRO A 286 -11.85 -34.33 -4.06
C PRO A 286 -12.82 -33.97 -2.92
N GLN A 287 -13.88 -33.25 -3.25
CA GLN A 287 -15.05 -33.13 -2.39
C GLN A 287 -15.44 -34.57 -2.06
N GLU A 288 -15.19 -35.00 -0.84
CA GLU A 288 -15.56 -36.32 -0.34
C GLU A 288 -17.05 -36.45 -0.63
N SER A 289 -17.39 -37.31 -1.58
CA SER A 289 -18.74 -37.51 -2.04
C SER A 289 -19.58 -37.81 -0.81
N ALA A 290 -20.57 -36.97 -0.55
CA ALA A 290 -21.58 -37.23 0.47
C ALA A 290 -22.05 -38.64 0.29
N PRO A 291 -22.16 -39.46 1.37
CA PRO A 291 -22.60 -40.85 1.24
C PRO A 291 -23.97 -40.87 0.53
N ALA A 292 -24.06 -41.64 -0.51
CA ALA A 292 -25.32 -41.85 -1.23
C ALA A 292 -26.44 -42.20 -0.24
N PRO A 293 -27.66 -41.67 -0.42
CA PRO A 293 -28.77 -42.00 0.46
C PRO A 293 -28.95 -43.52 0.46
N GLN A 294 -28.79 -44.14 1.61
CA GLN A 294 -29.12 -45.56 1.77
C GLN A 294 -30.62 -45.72 1.44
N GLU A 295 -30.87 -46.54 0.43
CA GLU A 295 -32.20 -47.00 0.03
C GLU A 295 -32.86 -47.66 1.26
N GLN A 296 -33.73 -46.92 1.94
CA GLN A 296 -34.55 -47.46 3.02
C GLN A 296 -35.54 -48.45 2.41
N ALA A 297 -35.48 -49.70 2.88
CA ALA A 297 -36.41 -50.74 2.57
C ALA A 297 -37.86 -50.27 2.78
N PRO A 298 -38.83 -50.66 1.93
CA PRO A 298 -40.20 -50.16 1.95
C PRO A 298 -40.89 -50.58 3.25
N ARG A 299 -41.39 -49.59 3.96
CA ARG A 299 -42.27 -49.72 5.13
C ARG A 299 -43.65 -50.20 4.63
N PRO A 300 -44.30 -51.21 5.21
CA PRO A 300 -45.59 -51.67 4.78
C PRO A 300 -46.67 -50.57 4.98
N GLU A 301 -47.43 -50.34 3.92
CA GLU A 301 -48.59 -49.45 3.92
C GLU A 301 -49.72 -49.97 4.84
N PRO A 302 -50.39 -49.15 5.60
CA PRO A 302 -51.65 -49.52 6.26
C PRO A 302 -52.80 -49.57 5.22
N THR A 303 -53.35 -50.71 5.07
CA THR A 303 -54.60 -50.96 4.29
C THR A 303 -55.77 -50.21 4.89
N TYR A 304 -56.26 -49.21 4.21
CA TYR A 304 -57.57 -48.58 4.50
C TYR A 304 -58.61 -49.16 3.55
N GLN A 305 -59.57 -49.89 4.09
CA GLN A 305 -60.75 -50.37 3.35
C GLN A 305 -61.72 -49.23 3.12
N ALA A 306 -62.10 -49.01 1.86
CA ALA A 306 -63.19 -48.11 1.45
C ALA A 306 -64.57 -48.82 1.63
N PRO A 307 -65.57 -48.10 2.06
CA PRO A 307 -66.99 -48.56 1.83
C PRO A 307 -67.48 -48.05 0.48
N ALA A 308 -68.35 -48.85 -0.07
CA ALA A 308 -68.91 -48.92 -1.41
C ALA A 308 -69.71 -47.65 -1.89
N GLN A 309 -69.63 -47.54 -3.20
CA GLN A 309 -70.45 -46.64 -4.07
C GLN A 309 -71.94 -46.96 -4.04
N ASP A 310 -72.80 -45.94 -4.26
CA ASP A 310 -73.74 -45.96 -5.38
C ASP A 310 -74.42 -44.59 -5.59
N PRO A 311 -75.22 -44.37 -6.73
CA PRO A 311 -74.71 -43.45 -7.76
C PRO A 311 -75.75 -42.34 -8.10
N ALA A 312 -75.27 -41.40 -8.97
CA ALA A 312 -76.00 -40.57 -9.95
C ALA A 312 -76.86 -39.40 -9.48
N THR A 313 -76.63 -38.18 -9.94
CA THR A 313 -77.37 -37.62 -11.11
C THR A 313 -77.03 -36.14 -11.28
N THR A 314 -76.48 -35.78 -12.44
CA THR A 314 -76.78 -34.66 -13.34
C THR A 314 -77.15 -33.27 -12.77
N SER A 315 -76.37 -32.26 -13.11
CA SER A 315 -76.76 -31.09 -13.92
C SER A 315 -75.98 -29.83 -13.56
N GLN A 316 -75.34 -29.32 -14.57
CA GLN A 316 -74.88 -27.93 -14.67
C GLN A 316 -76.07 -27.01 -14.87
N PRO A 317 -76.06 -25.70 -14.53
CA PRO A 317 -75.30 -24.74 -15.28
C PRO A 317 -74.64 -23.62 -14.40
N GLU A 318 -73.61 -23.02 -14.95
CA GLU A 318 -73.11 -21.69 -14.72
C GLU A 318 -74.22 -20.62 -15.01
N PRO A 319 -74.26 -19.40 -14.42
CA PRO A 319 -73.21 -18.39 -14.59
C PRO A 319 -73.01 -17.35 -13.46
N GLU A 320 -71.93 -16.60 -13.67
CA GLU A 320 -71.78 -15.16 -13.42
C GLU A 320 -71.24 -14.67 -12.03
N ALA A 321 -70.18 -13.97 -12.19
CA ALA A 321 -69.42 -13.06 -11.42
C ALA A 321 -70.16 -12.17 -10.41
N SER A 322 -69.50 -11.98 -9.25
CA SER A 322 -69.43 -10.66 -8.63
C SER A 322 -68.20 -10.64 -7.69
N ASP A 323 -67.36 -9.63 -7.93
CA ASP A 323 -66.22 -9.17 -7.15
C ASP A 323 -66.62 -8.96 -5.67
N ASP A 324 -65.81 -9.46 -4.75
CA ASP A 324 -65.57 -8.75 -3.51
C ASP A 324 -64.14 -9.10 -3.04
N GLU A 325 -63.28 -8.11 -3.18
CA GLU A 325 -61.91 -8.09 -2.64
C GLU A 325 -61.99 -8.12 -1.10
N SER A 326 -61.53 -9.19 -0.51
CA SER A 326 -61.09 -9.17 0.88
C SER A 326 -59.65 -9.55 0.92
N GLU A 327 -58.82 -8.52 0.93
CA GLU A 327 -57.39 -8.49 0.99
C GLU A 327 -56.92 -9.13 2.33
N ALA A 328 -56.49 -10.37 2.25
CA ALA A 328 -55.73 -11.00 3.37
C ALA A 328 -54.36 -10.41 3.37
N ALA A 329 -54.00 -9.69 4.43
CA ALA A 329 -52.66 -9.17 4.69
C ALA A 329 -51.60 -10.27 4.54
N PRO A 330 -50.54 -10.03 3.80
CA PRO A 330 -49.45 -11.00 3.65
C PRO A 330 -48.72 -11.20 4.99
N ALA A 331 -48.40 -12.45 5.30
CA ALA A 331 -47.51 -12.81 6.42
C ALA A 331 -46.18 -12.03 6.32
N PRO A 332 -45.58 -11.58 7.45
CA PRO A 332 -44.33 -10.90 7.42
C PRO A 332 -43.26 -11.82 6.78
N ALA A 333 -42.59 -11.27 5.76
CA ALA A 333 -41.47 -11.94 5.12
C ALA A 333 -40.38 -12.29 6.14
N PRO A 334 -39.72 -13.46 6.05
CA PRO A 334 -38.57 -13.75 6.87
C PRO A 334 -37.50 -12.65 6.66
N ALA A 335 -36.83 -12.25 7.74
CA ALA A 335 -35.73 -11.29 7.71
C ALA A 335 -34.76 -11.69 6.58
N PRO A 336 -34.30 -10.73 5.76
CA PRO A 336 -33.33 -11.04 4.73
C PRO A 336 -32.10 -11.68 5.39
N ALA A 337 -31.66 -12.80 4.82
CA ALA A 337 -30.36 -13.38 5.15
C ALA A 337 -29.30 -12.27 4.97
N PRO A 338 -28.23 -12.22 5.81
CA PRO A 338 -27.13 -11.28 5.59
C PRO A 338 -26.68 -11.42 4.13
N GLU A 339 -26.61 -10.30 3.42
CA GLU A 339 -26.03 -10.28 2.09
C GLU A 339 -24.64 -10.92 2.20
N PRO A 340 -24.29 -11.84 1.29
CA PRO A 340 -22.92 -12.36 1.25
C PRO A 340 -21.99 -11.15 1.13
N GLU A 341 -20.92 -11.13 1.95
CA GLU A 341 -19.83 -10.19 1.77
C GLU A 341 -19.47 -10.17 0.27
N PRO A 342 -19.35 -8.99 -0.36
CA PRO A 342 -19.00 -8.93 -1.76
C PRO A 342 -17.72 -9.75 -1.96
N GLU A 343 -17.78 -10.74 -2.83
CA GLU A 343 -16.58 -11.43 -3.30
C GLU A 343 -15.58 -10.32 -3.71
N PRO A 344 -14.29 -10.42 -3.30
CA PRO A 344 -13.30 -9.45 -3.73
C PRO A 344 -13.37 -9.38 -5.26
N GLU A 345 -13.63 -8.17 -5.76
CA GLU A 345 -13.64 -7.94 -7.20
C GLU A 345 -12.35 -8.52 -7.79
N PRO A 346 -12.42 -9.30 -8.87
CA PRO A 346 -11.22 -9.82 -9.51
C PRO A 346 -10.32 -8.63 -9.84
N ALA A 347 -9.06 -8.68 -9.40
CA ALA A 347 -8.07 -7.65 -9.66
C ALA A 347 -8.16 -7.27 -11.15
N PRO A 348 -8.31 -5.97 -11.48
CA PRO A 348 -8.48 -5.54 -12.84
C PRO A 348 -7.30 -6.06 -13.68
N SER A 349 -7.57 -6.81 -14.74
CA SER A 349 -6.56 -7.25 -15.69
C SER A 349 -6.18 -6.03 -16.54
N TYR A 350 -5.13 -5.31 -16.11
CA TYR A 350 -4.61 -4.17 -16.84
C TYR A 350 -3.97 -4.66 -18.13
N SER A 351 -4.51 -4.21 -19.27
CA SER A 351 -3.96 -4.46 -20.58
C SER A 351 -2.64 -3.70 -20.73
N GLY A 352 -1.70 -4.17 -21.55
CA GLY A 352 -0.39 -3.55 -21.79
C GLY A 352 -0.41 -2.06 -22.22
N ASN A 353 -1.58 -1.44 -22.28
CA ASN A 353 -1.80 -0.01 -22.52
C ASN A 353 -1.54 0.84 -21.25
N ALA A 354 -1.84 0.34 -20.04
CA ALA A 354 -1.64 1.12 -18.81
C ALA A 354 -0.16 1.38 -18.54
N ALA A 355 0.68 0.37 -18.68
CA ALA A 355 2.13 0.49 -18.54
C ALA A 355 2.73 1.52 -19.51
N SER A 356 2.32 1.49 -20.78
CA SER A 356 2.84 2.44 -21.79
C SER A 356 2.38 3.88 -21.52
N ILE A 357 1.14 4.09 -21.06
CA ILE A 357 0.63 5.40 -20.66
C ILE A 357 1.39 5.90 -19.43
N ALA A 358 1.57 5.06 -18.40
CA ALA A 358 2.32 5.42 -17.19
C ALA A 358 3.76 5.82 -17.54
N ILE A 359 4.47 5.03 -18.37
CA ILE A 359 5.83 5.38 -18.82
C ILE A 359 5.83 6.73 -19.58
N SER A 360 4.93 6.94 -20.54
CA SER A 360 4.91 8.18 -21.32
C SER A 360 4.58 9.40 -20.43
N THR A 361 3.72 9.23 -19.45
CA THR A 361 3.39 10.28 -18.47
C THR A 361 4.60 10.57 -17.60
N ALA A 362 5.25 9.56 -17.03
CA ALA A 362 6.47 9.74 -16.25
C ALA A 362 7.58 10.46 -17.03
N MET A 363 7.78 10.10 -18.32
CA MET A 363 8.73 10.76 -19.21
C MET A 363 8.45 12.26 -19.39
N SER A 364 7.17 12.67 -19.36
CA SER A 364 6.81 14.09 -19.45
C SER A 364 7.23 14.90 -18.23
N TYR A 365 7.50 14.25 -17.12
CA TYR A 365 7.98 14.89 -15.88
C TYR A 365 9.51 14.96 -15.74
N ILE A 366 10.28 14.48 -16.72
CA ILE A 366 11.76 14.59 -16.69
C ILE A 366 12.17 16.05 -16.45
N GLY A 367 13.05 16.26 -15.47
CA GLY A 367 13.52 17.59 -15.05
C GLY A 367 12.68 18.24 -13.94
N THR A 368 11.51 17.69 -13.59
CA THR A 368 10.73 18.14 -12.41
C THR A 368 11.54 17.90 -11.13
N PRO A 369 11.67 18.91 -10.23
CA PRO A 369 12.44 18.76 -9.02
C PRO A 369 11.83 17.74 -8.07
N TYR A 370 12.68 17.02 -7.34
CA TYR A 370 12.22 16.21 -6.20
C TYR A 370 11.72 17.15 -5.10
N VAL A 371 10.48 16.92 -4.68
CA VAL A 371 9.86 17.60 -3.54
C VAL A 371 9.25 16.56 -2.62
N TRP A 372 9.53 16.67 -1.33
CA TRP A 372 8.96 15.84 -0.29
C TRP A 372 7.42 15.85 -0.33
N ALA A 373 6.78 14.70 -0.28
CA ALA A 373 5.34 14.51 -0.45
C ALA A 373 4.78 15.21 -1.71
N GLY A 374 5.59 15.33 -2.77
CA GLY A 374 5.22 15.98 -4.01
C GLY A 374 4.44 15.07 -4.94
N GLU A 375 3.32 15.60 -5.48
CA GLU A 375 2.38 14.87 -6.35
C GLU A 375 1.97 15.68 -7.59
N SER A 376 2.77 16.65 -7.99
CA SER A 376 2.41 17.56 -9.09
C SER A 376 3.61 18.00 -9.92
N ALA A 377 3.35 18.68 -11.03
CA ALA A 377 4.39 19.27 -11.88
C ALA A 377 5.27 20.33 -11.18
N ALA A 378 4.86 20.85 -10.00
CA ALA A 378 5.69 21.74 -9.20
C ALA A 378 6.79 20.98 -8.44
N GLY A 379 6.62 19.69 -8.24
CA GLY A 379 7.57 18.80 -7.59
C GLY A 379 6.94 17.43 -7.35
N LEU A 380 7.75 16.41 -7.44
CA LEU A 380 7.36 15.00 -7.28
C LEU A 380 8.31 14.30 -6.32
N ASP A 381 7.79 13.44 -5.46
CA ASP A 381 8.59 12.38 -4.85
C ASP A 381 8.47 11.06 -5.62
N CYS A 382 9.12 9.99 -5.13
CA CYS A 382 9.19 8.73 -5.86
C CYS A 382 7.80 8.08 -6.05
N SER A 383 7.00 7.99 -4.99
CA SER A 383 5.64 7.42 -4.99
C SER A 383 4.61 8.35 -5.62
N GLY A 384 4.81 9.66 -5.54
CA GLY A 384 4.01 10.66 -6.25
C GLY A 384 4.20 10.58 -7.76
N LEU A 385 5.44 10.40 -8.25
CA LEU A 385 5.70 10.19 -9.69
C LEU A 385 4.96 8.95 -10.22
N THR A 386 5.06 7.81 -9.52
CA THR A 386 4.37 6.59 -9.93
C THR A 386 2.86 6.73 -9.84
N MET A 387 2.34 7.36 -8.78
CA MET A 387 0.92 7.63 -8.59
C MET A 387 0.33 8.44 -9.75
N VAL A 388 0.87 9.63 -10.05
CA VAL A 388 0.33 10.48 -11.12
C VAL A 388 0.49 9.86 -12.50
N SER A 389 1.54 9.04 -12.69
CA SER A 389 1.79 8.35 -13.94
C SER A 389 0.76 7.25 -14.21
N TYR A 390 0.41 6.48 -13.19
CA TYR A 390 -0.59 5.43 -13.29
C TYR A 390 -2.02 5.96 -13.24
N GLU A 391 -2.28 7.06 -12.52
CA GLU A 391 -3.57 7.75 -12.56
C GLU A 391 -3.94 8.18 -14.00
N ALA A 392 -2.98 8.67 -14.78
CA ALA A 392 -3.18 8.99 -16.19
C ALA A 392 -3.58 7.76 -17.03
N ALA A 393 -3.24 6.57 -16.60
CA ALA A 393 -3.63 5.29 -17.19
C ALA A 393 -4.95 4.72 -16.62
N GLY A 394 -5.60 5.45 -15.68
CA GLY A 394 -6.81 5.00 -15.01
C GLY A 394 -6.57 4.02 -13.87
N VAL A 395 -5.34 3.86 -13.41
CA VAL A 395 -4.95 3.00 -12.28
C VAL A 395 -4.69 3.87 -11.07
N TYR A 396 -5.49 3.71 -10.02
CA TYR A 396 -5.30 4.45 -8.78
C TYR A 396 -4.23 3.78 -7.91
N LEU A 397 -3.19 4.53 -7.57
CA LEU A 397 -2.15 4.14 -6.62
C LEU A 397 -2.18 5.07 -5.40
N THR A 398 -1.98 4.51 -4.21
CA THR A 398 -1.81 5.30 -3.00
C THR A 398 -0.46 6.04 -3.05
N HIS A 399 -0.42 7.27 -2.53
CA HIS A 399 0.82 8.04 -2.42
C HIS A 399 1.71 7.51 -1.29
N SER A 400 2.18 6.28 -1.43
CA SER A 400 3.18 5.62 -0.57
C SER A 400 3.76 4.42 -1.30
N SER A 401 5.09 4.36 -1.41
CA SER A 401 5.77 3.23 -2.05
C SER A 401 5.54 1.91 -1.30
N ARG A 402 5.38 1.95 0.03
CA ARG A 402 5.07 0.77 0.85
C ARG A 402 3.71 0.18 0.52
N VAL A 403 2.70 1.04 0.36
CA VAL A 403 1.34 0.64 0.01
C VAL A 403 1.30 0.16 -1.45
N GLN A 404 1.94 0.89 -2.38
CA GLN A 404 2.03 0.51 -3.80
C GLN A 404 2.63 -0.89 -3.99
N TYR A 405 3.58 -1.32 -3.14
CA TYR A 405 4.16 -2.66 -3.20
C TYR A 405 3.13 -3.78 -2.98
N GLY A 406 2.05 -3.50 -2.28
CA GLY A 406 0.94 -4.43 -2.00
C GLY A 406 -0.27 -4.27 -2.92
N GLN A 407 -0.34 -3.23 -3.76
CA GLN A 407 -1.55 -2.92 -4.54
C GLN A 407 -1.68 -3.68 -5.86
N GLY A 408 -0.58 -4.21 -6.41
CA GLY A 408 -0.58 -4.92 -7.68
C GLY A 408 -0.11 -6.37 -7.55
N THR A 409 0.14 -6.99 -8.71
CA THR A 409 0.64 -8.37 -8.78
C THR A 409 2.16 -8.40 -8.62
N GLN A 410 2.65 -9.08 -7.59
CA GLN A 410 4.08 -9.28 -7.40
C GLN A 410 4.63 -10.25 -8.44
N VAL A 411 5.69 -9.84 -9.11
CA VAL A 411 6.45 -10.65 -10.07
C VAL A 411 7.91 -10.67 -9.64
N PRO A 412 8.65 -11.80 -9.82
CA PRO A 412 10.08 -11.82 -9.54
C PRO A 412 10.81 -10.71 -10.30
N LEU A 413 11.81 -10.09 -9.68
CA LEU A 413 12.51 -8.94 -10.27
C LEU A 413 13.15 -9.24 -11.64
N ASP A 414 13.63 -10.47 -11.86
CA ASP A 414 14.19 -10.93 -13.13
C ASP A 414 13.14 -11.14 -14.24
N ALA A 415 11.84 -11.18 -13.85
CA ALA A 415 10.69 -11.24 -14.76
C ALA A 415 10.01 -9.86 -14.95
N ALA A 416 10.64 -8.79 -14.44
CA ALA A 416 10.11 -7.44 -14.57
C ALA A 416 10.02 -7.01 -16.05
N GLN A 417 8.94 -6.31 -16.40
CA GLN A 417 8.66 -5.78 -17.74
C GLN A 417 8.54 -4.25 -17.70
N PRO A 418 8.73 -3.56 -18.82
CA PRO A 418 8.51 -2.11 -18.88
C PRO A 418 7.13 -1.73 -18.35
N GLY A 419 7.12 -0.79 -17.39
CA GLY A 419 5.94 -0.36 -16.64
C GLY A 419 5.88 -0.94 -15.24
N ASP A 420 6.45 -2.10 -14.95
CA ASP A 420 6.45 -2.64 -13.59
C ASP A 420 7.10 -1.66 -12.61
N LEU A 421 6.58 -1.58 -11.39
CA LEU A 421 7.19 -0.82 -10.33
C LEU A 421 8.29 -1.63 -9.64
N VAL A 422 9.44 -1.03 -9.42
CA VAL A 422 10.59 -1.60 -8.74
C VAL A 422 10.86 -0.81 -7.47
N PHE A 423 11.25 -1.49 -6.38
CA PHE A 423 11.25 -0.93 -5.03
C PHE A 423 12.59 -1.15 -4.32
N TRP A 424 12.94 -0.24 -3.41
CA TRP A 424 14.13 -0.33 -2.55
C TRP A 424 13.72 -0.28 -1.09
N SER A 425 14.32 -1.16 -0.29
CA SER A 425 14.10 -1.27 1.15
C SER A 425 15.40 -1.14 1.93
N SER A 426 15.32 -0.53 3.10
CA SER A 426 16.45 -0.37 4.02
C SER A 426 16.79 -1.66 4.77
N ASP A 427 15.84 -2.60 4.87
CA ASP A 427 15.97 -3.84 5.65
C ASP A 427 15.47 -5.10 4.91
N GLY A 428 15.01 -4.95 3.65
CA GLY A 428 14.45 -6.01 2.83
C GLY A 428 12.99 -6.36 3.13
N SER A 429 12.33 -5.65 4.06
CA SER A 429 10.90 -5.79 4.34
C SER A 429 10.06 -4.76 3.58
N GLN A 430 8.75 -5.00 3.45
CA GLN A 430 7.82 -4.02 2.89
C GLN A 430 7.76 -2.74 3.75
N SER A 431 7.78 -2.87 5.07
CA SER A 431 7.79 -1.71 5.98
C SER A 431 9.08 -0.87 5.89
N GLY A 432 10.18 -1.46 5.43
CA GLY A 432 11.44 -0.78 5.19
C GLY A 432 11.58 -0.14 3.81
N ILE A 433 10.57 -0.28 2.93
CA ILE A 433 10.60 0.35 1.60
C ILE A 433 10.63 1.86 1.77
N TYR A 434 11.52 2.51 1.02
CA TYR A 434 11.74 3.95 1.04
C TYR A 434 11.79 4.58 -0.35
N HIS A 435 11.80 3.76 -1.43
CA HIS A 435 11.89 4.26 -2.79
C HIS A 435 11.17 3.34 -3.77
N VAL A 436 10.64 3.93 -4.84
CA VAL A 436 10.00 3.26 -5.96
C VAL A 436 10.37 3.94 -7.28
N ALA A 437 10.45 3.17 -8.37
CA ALA A 437 10.65 3.67 -9.71
C ALA A 437 9.84 2.85 -10.72
N ILE A 438 9.61 3.38 -11.91
CA ILE A 438 9.02 2.65 -13.03
C ILE A 438 10.15 2.02 -13.85
N TYR A 439 10.12 0.70 -13.99
CA TYR A 439 11.07 -0.03 -14.83
C TYR A 439 10.78 0.22 -16.32
N LEU A 440 11.83 0.44 -17.10
CA LEU A 440 11.72 0.76 -18.53
C LEU A 440 12.18 -0.38 -19.45
N GLY A 441 12.71 -1.46 -18.86
CA GLY A 441 13.42 -2.51 -19.61
C GLY A 441 14.93 -2.20 -19.73
N ASP A 442 15.70 -3.19 -20.16
CA ASP A 442 17.14 -3.07 -20.44
C ASP A 442 17.94 -2.45 -19.27
N ASP A 443 17.62 -2.87 -18.04
CA ASP A 443 18.21 -2.34 -16.82
C ASP A 443 18.07 -0.81 -16.64
N MET A 444 17.05 -0.21 -17.23
CA MET A 444 16.74 1.21 -17.12
C MET A 444 15.47 1.44 -16.30
N MET A 445 15.41 2.59 -15.63
CA MET A 445 14.24 3.03 -14.87
C MET A 445 14.05 4.55 -14.99
N ILE A 446 12.82 5.00 -14.71
CA ILE A 446 12.51 6.41 -14.47
C ILE A 446 12.12 6.62 -13.02
N GLU A 447 12.68 7.63 -12.40
CA GLU A 447 12.53 7.90 -10.97
C GLU A 447 12.49 9.39 -10.64
N ALA A 448 11.85 9.76 -9.53
CA ALA A 448 12.11 10.99 -8.77
C ALA A 448 13.05 10.61 -7.61
N PRO A 449 14.38 10.88 -7.70
CA PRO A 449 15.37 10.15 -6.90
C PRO A 449 15.44 10.58 -5.44
N THR A 450 15.74 11.85 -5.17
CA THR A 450 15.92 12.40 -3.81
C THR A 450 16.14 13.91 -3.86
N PHE A 451 16.28 14.55 -2.70
CA PHE A 451 16.55 15.99 -2.53
C PHE A 451 17.72 16.49 -3.36
N GLY A 452 17.53 17.63 -4.02
CA GLY A 452 18.52 18.27 -4.87
C GLY A 452 18.64 17.67 -6.27
N MET A 453 17.82 16.70 -6.60
CA MET A 453 17.77 16.05 -7.91
C MET A 453 16.42 16.27 -8.59
N THR A 454 16.33 15.88 -9.85
CA THR A 454 15.10 15.96 -10.65
C THR A 454 14.70 14.60 -11.15
N VAL A 455 13.44 14.46 -11.58
CA VAL A 455 12.96 13.27 -12.30
C VAL A 455 13.87 12.99 -13.48
N ARG A 456 14.29 11.73 -13.60
CA ARG A 456 15.30 11.32 -14.60
C ARG A 456 15.13 9.86 -15.01
N VAL A 457 15.67 9.54 -16.19
CA VAL A 457 15.96 8.17 -16.61
C VAL A 457 17.39 7.83 -16.18
N THR A 458 17.57 6.65 -15.61
CA THR A 458 18.88 6.17 -15.13
C THR A 458 18.92 4.65 -15.15
N SER A 459 20.13 4.07 -15.05
CA SER A 459 20.26 2.63 -14.88
C SER A 459 19.68 2.16 -13.56
N MET A 460 19.17 0.94 -13.54
CA MET A 460 18.73 0.26 -12.32
C MET A 460 19.84 0.26 -11.26
N ARG A 461 19.45 0.41 -10.01
CA ARG A 461 20.31 0.18 -8.84
C ARG A 461 19.87 -1.11 -8.17
N TYR A 462 20.83 -1.98 -7.84
CA TYR A 462 20.52 -3.28 -7.22
C TYR A 462 20.78 -3.31 -5.71
N SER A 463 21.54 -2.32 -5.17
CA SER A 463 21.75 -2.19 -3.73
C SER A 463 20.44 -1.84 -3.02
N GLY A 464 19.95 -2.74 -2.18
CA GLY A 464 18.69 -2.58 -1.43
C GLY A 464 17.41 -2.82 -2.25
N VAL A 465 17.48 -3.28 -3.50
CA VAL A 465 16.31 -3.58 -4.32
C VAL A 465 15.52 -4.75 -3.74
N MET A 466 14.19 -4.66 -3.80
CA MET A 466 13.29 -5.74 -3.38
C MET A 466 13.30 -6.88 -4.40
N PRO A 467 13.10 -8.15 -3.96
CA PRO A 467 13.13 -9.33 -4.84
C PRO A 467 11.94 -9.44 -5.79
N TYR A 468 10.91 -8.62 -5.57
CA TYR A 468 9.72 -8.55 -6.42
C TYR A 468 9.55 -7.15 -6.99
N ALA A 469 9.19 -7.07 -8.26
CA ALA A 469 8.53 -5.92 -8.87
C ALA A 469 7.01 -6.07 -8.74
N VAL A 470 6.26 -4.99 -8.99
CA VAL A 470 4.80 -5.00 -8.93
C VAL A 470 4.23 -4.57 -10.28
N ARG A 471 3.32 -5.38 -10.81
CA ARG A 471 2.64 -5.18 -12.10
C ARG A 471 1.19 -4.79 -11.92
N PHE A 472 0.75 -3.81 -12.69
CA PHE A 472 -0.60 -3.29 -12.75
C PHE A 472 -1.26 -3.50 -14.10
#